data_ff50a86b3b55f08e04d30aee25b243ca
#
_entry.id   ff50a86b3b55f08e04d30aee25b243ca
#
_cell.length_a   1.000
_cell.length_b   1.000
_cell.length_c   1.000
_cell.angle_alpha   90.00
_cell.angle_beta   90.00
_cell.angle_gamma   90.00
#
_symmetry.space_group_name_H-M   'P 1'
#
loop_
_entity.id
_entity.type
_entity.pdbx_description
1 polymer ?
#
loop_
_entity_poly.entity_id
_entity_poly.type
_entity_poly.pdbx_seq_one_letter_code
_entity_poly.pdbx_strand_id
1 'polypeptide(L)'
;TVATANAADNATLTVSTTDAKFAGKTVNAYKMFSATVSGDGKAVSYTLTDEWKPFFENSTASGLTGATNENVNDKANDYVSKLQGEDLVAFATKASNWAQNKANNIAAGATATVSADASNDKYTATFAGLDYGYYVVAVPGATLANTSGQYATLVSVGRANVTADIKGDLPTVDKKV
;
A
#
# COMPACT_ATOMS: atom_id res chain seq x y z
N THR A 1 -1.48 0.80 -32.74
CA THR A 1 -0.35 0.78 -31.99
C THR A 1 -0.52 0.88 -30.57
N VAL A 2 0.06 0.04 -29.95
CA VAL A 2 -0.15 -0.12 -28.67
C VAL A 2 0.76 0.62 -27.86
N ALA A 3 0.25 1.35 -27.08
CA ALA A 3 1.03 1.89 -26.08
C ALA A 3 1.53 0.79 -25.28
N THR A 4 2.66 0.53 -25.40
CA THR A 4 3.23 -0.34 -24.60
C THR A 4 3.22 0.15 -23.26
N ALA A 5 2.69 -0.69 -22.53
CA ALA A 5 2.88 -0.61 -21.18
C ALA A 5 4.30 -0.29 -20.91
N ASN A 6 4.54 0.57 -20.14
CA ASN A 6 5.77 0.93 -19.82
C ASN A 6 6.46 -0.02 -19.05
N ALA A 7 7.11 -0.83 -19.75
CA ALA A 7 8.12 -1.57 -19.11
C ALA A 7 9.03 -0.70 -18.32
N ALA A 8 8.95 0.56 -18.59
CA ALA A 8 9.90 1.43 -17.95
C ALA A 8 9.38 2.01 -16.66
N ASP A 9 8.32 1.49 -16.16
CA ASP A 9 7.85 1.93 -14.88
C ASP A 9 8.97 1.78 -13.87
N ASN A 10 9.38 2.86 -13.34
CA ASN A 10 10.52 2.88 -12.44
C ASN A 10 10.28 4.01 -11.47
N ALA A 11 9.61 3.70 -10.41
CA ALA A 11 9.25 4.70 -9.43
C ALA A 11 10.10 4.59 -8.18
N THR A 12 10.31 5.71 -7.54
CA THR A 12 10.91 5.76 -6.21
C THR A 12 9.82 6.14 -5.23
N LEU A 13 9.62 5.30 -4.24
CA LEU A 13 8.70 5.57 -3.15
C LEU A 13 9.52 5.85 -1.89
N THR A 14 9.29 7.00 -1.29
CA THR A 14 9.93 7.37 -0.02
C THR A 14 8.85 7.37 1.05
N VAL A 15 9.03 6.53 2.04
CA VAL A 15 8.15 6.49 3.20
C VAL A 15 8.82 7.30 4.30
N SER A 16 8.15 8.29 4.82
CA SER A 16 8.75 9.30 5.69
C SER A 16 7.96 9.47 6.97
N THR A 17 8.63 9.68 8.08
CA THR A 17 8.00 9.96 9.35
C THR A 17 8.88 10.85 10.20
N THR A 18 8.28 11.59 11.11
CA THR A 18 9.02 12.34 12.11
C THR A 18 9.14 11.55 13.42
N ASP A 19 8.54 10.36 13.49
CA ASP A 19 8.50 9.56 14.70
C ASP A 19 9.73 8.66 14.79
N ALA A 20 10.60 8.96 15.74
CA ALA A 20 11.87 8.25 15.91
C ALA A 20 11.68 6.77 16.24
N LYS A 21 10.53 6.37 16.73
CA LYS A 21 10.34 4.95 17.05
C LYS A 21 10.30 4.05 15.81
N PHE A 22 10.17 4.64 14.64
CA PHE A 22 10.21 3.86 13.40
C PHE A 22 11.66 3.59 12.94
N ALA A 23 12.65 4.26 13.54
CA ALA A 23 14.03 4.09 13.12
C ALA A 23 14.48 2.62 13.26
N GLY A 24 15.12 2.11 12.24
CA GLY A 24 15.58 0.72 12.23
C GLY A 24 14.52 -0.31 11.88
N LYS A 25 13.27 0.11 11.73
CA LYS A 25 12.22 -0.83 11.36
C LYS A 25 12.25 -1.12 9.88
N THR A 26 11.79 -2.30 9.50
CA THR A 26 11.68 -2.69 8.11
C THR A 26 10.30 -2.32 7.59
N VAL A 27 10.27 -1.71 6.43
CA VAL A 27 9.03 -1.38 5.73
C VAL A 27 8.89 -2.37 4.57
N ASN A 28 7.74 -2.99 4.46
CA ASN A 28 7.42 -3.89 3.36
C ASN A 28 6.40 -3.23 2.44
N ALA A 29 6.61 -3.37 1.14
CA ALA A 29 5.67 -2.88 0.15
C ALA A 29 5.15 -4.07 -0.65
N TYR A 30 3.84 -4.30 -0.58
CA TYR A 30 3.21 -5.42 -1.29
C TYR A 30 2.38 -4.87 -2.43
N LYS A 31 2.67 -5.29 -3.65
CA LYS A 31 1.92 -4.80 -4.81
C LYS A 31 0.59 -5.54 -4.89
N MET A 32 -0.48 -4.85 -4.53
CA MET A 32 -1.82 -5.41 -4.55
C MET A 32 -2.43 -5.32 -5.95
N PHE A 33 -2.25 -4.16 -6.62
CA PHE A 33 -2.71 -3.96 -7.99
C PHE A 33 -1.55 -3.47 -8.82
N SER A 34 -1.47 -3.95 -10.05
CA SER A 34 -0.60 -3.35 -11.05
C SER A 34 -1.31 -2.13 -11.63
N ALA A 35 -0.56 -1.12 -12.03
CA ALA A 35 -1.14 0.07 -12.64
C ALA A 35 -0.61 0.24 -14.06
N THR A 36 -1.51 0.58 -14.97
CA THR A 36 -1.17 0.97 -16.32
C THR A 36 -1.52 2.43 -16.46
N VAL A 37 -0.54 3.23 -16.85
CA VAL A 37 -0.74 4.68 -16.99
C VAL A 37 -0.78 5.00 -18.47
N SER A 38 -1.74 5.83 -18.87
CA SER A 38 -1.86 6.22 -20.27
C SER A 38 -0.63 7.01 -20.70
N GLY A 39 -0.42 7.10 -22.00
CA GLY A 39 0.76 7.78 -22.55
C GLY A 39 0.87 9.24 -22.14
N ASP A 40 -0.25 9.91 -21.87
CA ASP A 40 -0.26 11.29 -21.43
C ASP A 40 -0.24 11.42 -19.89
N GLY A 41 -0.19 10.31 -19.19
CA GLY A 41 -0.13 10.30 -17.73
C GLY A 41 -1.42 10.65 -17.01
N LYS A 42 -2.51 10.84 -17.75
CA LYS A 42 -3.75 11.34 -17.15
C LYS A 42 -4.71 10.27 -16.68
N ALA A 43 -4.58 9.08 -17.22
CA ALA A 43 -5.46 7.97 -16.85
C ALA A 43 -4.66 6.83 -16.27
N VAL A 44 -5.18 6.24 -15.20
CA VAL A 44 -4.55 5.10 -14.54
C VAL A 44 -5.59 4.00 -14.43
N SER A 45 -5.21 2.80 -14.84
CA SER A 45 -6.04 1.63 -14.75
C SER A 45 -5.35 0.62 -13.84
N TYR A 46 -6.08 0.04 -12.91
CA TYR A 46 -5.51 -0.92 -11.97
C TYR A 46 -6.00 -2.32 -12.27
N THR A 47 -5.07 -3.28 -12.17
CA THR A 47 -5.40 -4.70 -12.35
C THR A 47 -4.94 -5.44 -11.10
N LEU A 48 -5.85 -6.17 -10.48
CA LEU A 48 -5.55 -6.94 -9.28
C LEU A 48 -4.51 -8.00 -9.61
N THR A 49 -3.47 -8.10 -8.80
CA THR A 49 -2.47 -9.16 -8.98
C THR A 49 -3.07 -10.50 -8.58
N ASP A 50 -2.59 -11.55 -9.22
CA ASP A 50 -3.14 -12.90 -8.97
C ASP A 50 -2.96 -13.33 -7.52
N GLU A 51 -1.86 -12.98 -6.90
CA GLU A 51 -1.60 -13.40 -5.52
C GLU A 51 -2.56 -12.79 -4.52
N TRP A 52 -3.19 -11.67 -4.85
CA TRP A 52 -4.13 -11.01 -3.96
C TRP A 52 -5.59 -11.43 -4.19
N LYS A 53 -5.87 -12.21 -5.23
CA LYS A 53 -7.25 -12.66 -5.48
C LYS A 53 -7.84 -13.42 -4.31
N PRO A 54 -7.14 -14.37 -3.68
CA PRO A 54 -7.74 -15.08 -2.55
C PRO A 54 -8.13 -14.19 -1.38
N PHE A 55 -7.39 -13.12 -1.16
CA PHE A 55 -7.73 -12.15 -0.11
C PHE A 55 -9.10 -11.53 -0.37
N PHE A 56 -9.34 -11.09 -1.60
CA PHE A 56 -10.61 -10.43 -1.93
C PHE A 56 -11.76 -11.42 -2.04
N GLU A 57 -11.48 -12.66 -2.37
CA GLU A 57 -12.52 -13.69 -2.41
C GLU A 57 -12.93 -14.16 -1.03
N ASN A 58 -12.12 -13.86 -0.03
CA ASN A 58 -12.40 -14.19 1.36
C ASN A 58 -13.04 -12.98 2.04
N SER A 59 -14.35 -13.04 2.21
CA SER A 59 -15.09 -11.88 2.73
C SER A 59 -14.73 -11.55 4.18
N THR A 60 -14.34 -12.54 4.95
CA THR A 60 -13.91 -12.30 6.32
C THR A 60 -12.58 -11.56 6.35
N ALA A 61 -11.69 -11.91 5.45
CA ALA A 61 -10.37 -11.29 5.40
C ALA A 61 -10.42 -9.87 4.85
N SER A 62 -11.12 -9.67 3.74
CA SER A 62 -11.10 -8.39 3.04
C SER A 62 -12.26 -7.46 3.39
N GLY A 63 -13.38 -8.02 3.78
CA GLY A 63 -14.61 -7.26 3.96
C GLY A 63 -15.44 -7.15 2.68
N LEU A 64 -14.91 -7.60 1.56
CA LEU A 64 -15.63 -7.57 0.29
C LEU A 64 -16.48 -8.83 0.16
N THR A 65 -17.77 -8.65 -0.13
CA THR A 65 -18.66 -9.80 -0.29
C THR A 65 -19.00 -10.00 -1.76
N GLY A 66 -19.24 -11.24 -2.12
CA GLY A 66 -19.71 -11.57 -3.47
C GLY A 66 -18.64 -11.66 -4.54
N ALA A 67 -17.37 -11.61 -4.16
CA ALA A 67 -16.29 -11.74 -5.15
C ALA A 67 -16.12 -13.20 -5.53
N THR A 68 -15.99 -13.43 -6.83
CA THR A 68 -15.72 -14.76 -7.39
C THR A 68 -14.50 -14.67 -8.27
N ASN A 69 -13.98 -15.81 -8.66
CA ASN A 69 -12.82 -15.84 -9.55
C ASN A 69 -13.04 -15.03 -10.84
N GLU A 70 -14.27 -14.94 -11.32
CA GLU A 70 -14.56 -14.23 -12.57
C GLU A 70 -14.69 -12.73 -12.39
N ASN A 71 -15.17 -12.28 -11.25
CA ASN A 71 -15.45 -10.86 -11.05
C ASN A 71 -14.54 -10.16 -10.06
N VAL A 72 -13.59 -10.89 -9.46
CA VAL A 72 -12.81 -10.37 -8.35
C VAL A 72 -12.01 -9.12 -8.72
N ASN A 73 -11.49 -9.04 -9.92
CA ASN A 73 -10.75 -7.87 -10.34
C ASN A 73 -11.61 -6.60 -10.29
N ASP A 74 -12.78 -6.67 -10.91
CA ASP A 74 -13.67 -5.51 -10.98
C ASP A 74 -14.23 -5.16 -9.61
N LYS A 75 -14.60 -6.17 -8.84
CA LYS A 75 -15.14 -5.93 -7.52
C LYS A 75 -14.09 -5.37 -6.57
N ALA A 76 -12.86 -5.86 -6.64
CA ALA A 76 -11.79 -5.34 -5.79
C ALA A 76 -11.46 -3.90 -6.16
N ASN A 77 -11.39 -3.59 -7.45
CA ASN A 77 -11.17 -2.23 -7.91
C ASN A 77 -12.25 -1.29 -7.37
N ASP A 78 -13.50 -1.66 -7.52
CA ASP A 78 -14.61 -0.84 -7.06
C ASP A 78 -14.58 -0.67 -5.54
N TYR A 79 -14.36 -1.76 -4.83
CA TYR A 79 -14.35 -1.76 -3.37
C TYR A 79 -13.25 -0.84 -2.83
N VAL A 80 -12.03 -1.02 -3.31
CA VAL A 80 -10.89 -0.25 -2.81
C VAL A 80 -11.02 1.22 -3.18
N SER A 81 -11.54 1.52 -4.36
CA SER A 81 -11.67 2.91 -4.81
C SER A 81 -12.62 3.73 -3.94
N LYS A 82 -13.50 3.07 -3.22
CA LYS A 82 -14.48 3.75 -2.37
C LYS A 82 -14.05 3.89 -0.93
N LEU A 83 -12.92 3.28 -0.56
CA LEU A 83 -12.45 3.33 0.81
C LEU A 83 -11.85 4.68 1.14
N GLN A 84 -12.19 5.19 2.31
CA GLN A 84 -11.60 6.44 2.78
C GLN A 84 -11.68 6.49 4.30
N GLY A 85 -10.87 7.35 4.90
CA GLY A 85 -10.88 7.57 6.33
C GLY A 85 -10.55 6.32 7.12
N GLU A 86 -11.35 6.06 8.13
CA GLU A 86 -11.13 4.91 9.01
C GLU A 86 -11.32 3.58 8.28
N ASP A 87 -12.18 3.55 7.28
CA ASP A 87 -12.38 2.31 6.51
C ASP A 87 -11.14 1.95 5.73
N LEU A 88 -10.45 2.95 5.20
CA LEU A 88 -9.20 2.73 4.49
C LEU A 88 -8.11 2.21 5.43
N VAL A 89 -8.03 2.78 6.63
CA VAL A 89 -7.07 2.34 7.64
C VAL A 89 -7.37 0.90 8.06
N ALA A 90 -8.63 0.59 8.30
CA ALA A 90 -9.02 -0.77 8.70
C ALA A 90 -8.72 -1.78 7.60
N PHE A 91 -8.96 -1.41 6.35
CA PHE A 91 -8.68 -2.28 5.23
C PHE A 91 -7.17 -2.52 5.10
N ALA A 92 -6.36 -1.46 5.24
CA ALA A 92 -4.91 -1.61 5.16
C ALA A 92 -4.39 -2.55 6.24
N THR A 93 -4.96 -2.49 7.44
CA THR A 93 -4.59 -3.41 8.51
C THR A 93 -4.96 -4.85 8.16
N LYS A 94 -6.14 -5.07 7.62
CA LYS A 94 -6.55 -6.41 7.18
C LYS A 94 -5.63 -6.95 6.10
N ALA A 95 -5.28 -6.11 5.13
CA ALA A 95 -4.40 -6.51 4.06
C ALA A 95 -2.99 -6.84 4.57
N SER A 96 -2.48 -6.02 5.48
CA SER A 96 -1.17 -6.25 6.08
C SER A 96 -1.15 -7.56 6.86
N ASN A 97 -2.18 -7.82 7.64
CA ASN A 97 -2.26 -9.07 8.40
C ASN A 97 -2.31 -10.28 7.48
N TRP A 98 -3.05 -10.17 6.39
CA TRP A 98 -3.13 -11.25 5.41
C TRP A 98 -1.76 -11.52 4.77
N ALA A 99 -1.08 -10.45 4.37
CA ALA A 99 0.21 -10.58 3.70
C ALA A 99 1.28 -11.16 4.62
N GLN A 100 1.23 -10.84 5.90
CA GLN A 100 2.21 -11.33 6.85
C GLN A 100 1.98 -12.77 7.29
N ASN A 101 0.82 -13.31 7.02
CA ASN A 101 0.56 -14.71 7.27
C ASN A 101 1.17 -15.53 6.14
N LYS A 102 2.23 -16.27 6.46
CA LYS A 102 3.00 -16.99 5.45
C LYS A 102 2.18 -18.02 4.67
N ALA A 103 1.10 -18.51 5.28
CA ALA A 103 0.24 -19.48 4.59
C ALA A 103 -0.45 -18.86 3.37
N ASN A 104 -0.53 -17.55 3.30
CA ASN A 104 -1.20 -16.87 2.18
C ASN A 104 -0.28 -16.58 1.01
N ASN A 105 1.01 -16.86 1.17
CA ASN A 105 1.99 -16.79 0.07
C ASN A 105 2.06 -15.43 -0.63
N ILE A 106 1.93 -14.34 0.13
CA ILE A 106 2.14 -13.02 -0.43
C ILE A 106 3.61 -12.66 -0.25
N ALA A 107 4.30 -12.44 -1.34
CA ALA A 107 5.69 -12.02 -1.27
C ALA A 107 5.76 -10.51 -1.18
N ALA A 108 6.66 -10.00 -0.35
CA ALA A 108 6.92 -8.57 -0.35
C ALA A 108 7.58 -8.23 -1.68
N GLY A 109 7.00 -7.28 -2.40
CA GLY A 109 7.59 -6.83 -3.66
C GLY A 109 8.87 -6.07 -3.43
N ALA A 110 8.99 -5.41 -2.28
CA ALA A 110 10.19 -4.68 -1.91
C ALA A 110 10.23 -4.48 -0.40
N THR A 111 11.42 -4.33 0.14
CA THR A 111 11.63 -4.02 1.55
C THR A 111 12.65 -2.90 1.67
N ALA A 112 12.54 -2.09 2.70
CA ALA A 112 13.51 -1.04 2.97
C ALA A 112 13.56 -0.81 4.48
N THR A 113 14.67 -0.30 4.97
CA THR A 113 14.85 -0.03 6.38
C THR A 113 14.76 1.48 6.63
N VAL A 114 14.05 1.84 7.68
CA VAL A 114 13.92 3.26 8.05
C VAL A 114 15.22 3.74 8.68
N SER A 115 15.74 4.83 8.16
CA SER A 115 16.96 5.44 8.68
C SER A 115 16.78 6.94 8.82
N ALA A 116 17.61 7.55 9.64
CA ALA A 116 17.54 8.98 9.87
C ALA A 116 17.98 9.75 8.63
N ASP A 117 17.21 10.77 8.28
CA ASP A 117 17.57 11.71 7.23
C ASP A 117 18.01 12.99 7.92
N ALA A 118 19.30 13.13 8.04
CA ALA A 118 19.86 14.22 8.83
C ALA A 118 19.54 15.61 8.26
N SER A 119 19.22 15.69 6.98
CA SER A 119 18.96 16.99 6.37
C SER A 119 17.55 17.50 6.64
N ASN A 120 16.63 16.64 7.05
CA ASN A 120 15.23 17.01 7.18
C ASN A 120 14.60 16.71 8.54
N ASP A 121 15.38 16.26 9.50
CA ASP A 121 14.86 15.82 10.80
C ASP A 121 13.77 14.76 10.65
N LYS A 122 13.93 13.89 9.68
CA LYS A 122 12.95 12.84 9.41
C LYS A 122 13.62 11.48 9.40
N TYR A 123 12.80 10.48 9.38
CA TYR A 123 13.23 9.09 9.26
C TYR A 123 12.58 8.55 7.99
N THR A 124 13.36 7.98 7.09
CA THR A 124 12.86 7.59 5.79
C THR A 124 13.27 6.17 5.42
N ALA A 125 12.42 5.53 4.62
CA ALA A 125 12.74 4.29 3.96
C ALA A 125 12.46 4.50 2.47
N THR A 126 13.41 4.20 1.63
CA THR A 126 13.30 4.49 0.20
C THR A 126 13.30 3.19 -0.59
N PHE A 127 12.32 3.06 -1.47
CA PHE A 127 12.23 1.95 -2.41
C PHE A 127 12.51 2.50 -3.80
N ALA A 128 13.51 1.95 -4.47
CA ALA A 128 13.83 2.36 -5.84
C ALA A 128 13.39 1.27 -6.80
N GLY A 129 13.07 1.66 -8.01
CA GLY A 129 12.77 0.68 -9.04
C GLY A 129 11.44 -0.03 -8.91
N LEU A 130 10.44 0.61 -8.31
CA LEU A 130 9.13 0.00 -8.19
C LEU A 130 8.34 0.12 -9.48
N ASP A 131 7.61 -0.93 -9.81
CA ASP A 131 6.62 -0.86 -10.87
C ASP A 131 5.46 0.01 -10.42
N TYR A 132 4.78 0.63 -11.36
CA TYR A 132 3.56 1.37 -11.03
C TYR A 132 2.50 0.39 -10.51
N GLY A 133 1.81 0.81 -9.50
CA GLY A 133 0.79 -0.02 -8.88
C GLY A 133 0.20 0.62 -7.64
N TYR A 134 -0.65 -0.16 -6.99
CA TYR A 134 -1.23 0.24 -5.71
C TYR A 134 -0.68 -0.73 -4.67
N TYR A 135 -0.01 -0.17 -3.67
CA TYR A 135 0.77 -0.96 -2.73
C TYR A 135 0.21 -0.90 -1.32
N VAL A 136 0.27 -2.03 -0.64
CA VAL A 136 0.09 -2.08 0.81
C VAL A 136 1.46 -1.88 1.42
N VAL A 137 1.62 -0.82 2.18
CA VAL A 137 2.88 -0.51 2.85
C VAL A 137 2.70 -0.78 4.33
N ALA A 138 3.49 -1.67 4.86
CA ALA A 138 3.36 -2.12 6.24
C ALA A 138 4.70 -2.04 6.96
N VAL A 139 4.65 -1.71 8.24
CA VAL A 139 5.84 -1.65 9.07
C VAL A 139 5.65 -2.61 10.24
N PRO A 140 6.04 -3.88 10.07
CA PRO A 140 5.92 -4.85 11.14
C PRO A 140 6.75 -4.43 12.35
N GLY A 141 6.19 -4.59 13.51
CA GLY A 141 6.90 -4.23 14.74
C GLY A 141 6.80 -2.77 15.13
N ALA A 142 6.10 -1.96 14.34
CA ALA A 142 5.82 -0.57 14.71
C ALA A 142 4.32 -0.39 14.82
N THR A 143 3.87 0.14 15.92
CA THR A 143 2.45 0.36 16.13
C THR A 143 2.18 1.85 16.19
N LEU A 144 0.99 2.22 15.76
CA LEU A 144 0.55 3.60 15.92
C LEU A 144 0.13 3.82 17.38
N ALA A 145 0.30 5.03 17.84
CA ALA A 145 -0.24 5.40 19.15
C ALA A 145 -1.74 5.15 19.14
N ASN A 146 -2.26 4.69 20.21
CA ASN A 146 -3.71 4.43 20.37
C ASN A 146 -4.26 3.29 19.53
N THR A 147 -3.42 2.45 18.95
CA THR A 147 -3.88 1.26 18.27
C THR A 147 -3.07 0.06 18.73
N SER A 148 -3.66 -1.11 18.59
CA SER A 148 -2.95 -2.35 18.87
C SER A 148 -2.37 -2.96 17.61
N GLY A 149 -2.62 -2.35 16.46
CA GLY A 149 -2.19 -2.92 15.20
C GLY A 149 -0.85 -2.38 14.73
N GLN A 150 -0.25 -3.07 13.81
CA GLN A 150 0.95 -2.59 13.14
C GLN A 150 0.57 -1.50 12.16
N TYR A 151 1.50 -0.60 11.92
CA TYR A 151 1.24 0.44 10.93
C TYR A 151 1.09 -0.19 9.55
N ALA A 152 0.07 0.20 8.83
CA ALA A 152 -0.14 -0.18 7.43
C ALA A 152 -0.95 0.91 6.73
N THR A 153 -0.65 1.12 5.47
CA THR A 153 -1.39 2.08 4.65
C THR A 153 -1.38 1.62 3.20
N LEU A 154 -2.19 2.26 2.38
CA LEU A 154 -2.21 2.01 0.94
C LEU A 154 -1.61 3.21 0.24
N VAL A 155 -0.78 2.95 -0.75
CA VAL A 155 -0.09 4.01 -1.50
C VAL A 155 -0.22 3.76 -2.98
N SER A 156 -0.68 4.76 -3.71
CA SER A 156 -0.74 4.69 -5.17
C SER A 156 0.59 5.18 -5.73
N VAL A 157 1.25 4.34 -6.50
CA VAL A 157 2.52 4.66 -7.13
C VAL A 157 2.26 4.69 -8.63
N GLY A 158 2.13 5.89 -9.18
CA GLY A 158 1.80 6.07 -10.59
C GLY A 158 2.65 7.12 -11.28
N ARG A 159 3.76 7.49 -10.67
CA ARG A 159 4.70 8.45 -11.25
C ARG A 159 6.09 8.20 -10.68
N ALA A 160 7.07 8.90 -11.20
CA ALA A 160 8.48 8.64 -10.90
C ALA A 160 8.86 8.79 -9.42
N ASN A 161 8.26 9.72 -8.73
CA ASN A 161 8.61 9.96 -7.33
C ASN A 161 7.35 10.14 -6.50
N VAL A 162 7.20 9.31 -5.49
CA VAL A 162 6.04 9.33 -4.60
C VAL A 162 6.54 9.34 -3.17
N THR A 163 5.95 10.16 -2.34
CA THR A 163 6.26 10.19 -0.91
C THR A 163 5.01 9.83 -0.13
N ALA A 164 5.14 8.94 0.82
CA ALA A 164 4.08 8.57 1.74
C ALA A 164 4.53 8.93 3.15
N ASP A 165 3.76 9.78 3.82
CA ASP A 165 4.09 10.22 5.17
C ASP A 165 3.40 9.33 6.19
N ILE A 166 4.18 8.75 7.07
CA ILE A 166 3.65 8.00 8.20
C ILE A 166 3.41 9.00 9.33
N LYS A 167 2.20 9.01 9.81
CA LYS A 167 1.90 9.80 10.98
C LYS A 167 1.89 8.90 12.20
N GLY A 168 2.44 9.37 13.29
CA GLY A 168 2.50 8.60 14.52
C GLY A 168 1.14 8.32 15.11
N ASP A 169 0.13 9.10 14.69
CA ASP A 169 -1.24 8.90 15.12
C ASP A 169 -2.07 8.48 13.93
N LEU A 170 -3.18 7.82 14.22
CA LEU A 170 -4.16 7.60 13.18
C LEU A 170 -4.56 8.94 12.62
N PRO A 171 -4.81 9.02 11.33
CA PRO A 171 -5.35 10.21 10.74
C PRO A 171 -6.66 10.49 11.47
N THR A 172 -6.72 11.56 12.14
CA THR A 172 -7.91 11.89 12.77
C THR A 172 -8.80 12.45 11.80
N VAL A 173 -9.82 11.99 11.85
CA VAL A 173 -10.76 12.52 11.04
C VAL A 173 -11.38 13.71 11.61
N ASP A 174 -11.36 13.83 11.96
CA ASP A 174 -11.92 14.58 12.52
C ASP A 174 -12.24 15.01 13.27
N LYS A 175 -12.13 15.37 13.58
CA LYS A 175 -12.42 15.74 14.39
C LYS A 175 -13.21 16.66 14.52
N LYS A 176 -13.76 16.84 14.33
CA LYS A 176 -14.39 17.56 14.40
C LYS A 176 -15.12 17.68 14.98
N VAL A 177 -15.33 17.91 15.20
CA VAL A 177 -15.94 18.05 15.63
C VAL A 177 -16.46 18.49 15.59
#